data_d48f20dfc7a7e4f9d11912bbfbc53f56
#
_entry.id   d48f20dfc7a7e4f9d11912bbfbc53f56
#
_cell.length_a   1.000
_cell.length_b   1.000
_cell.length_c   1.000
_cell.angle_alpha   90.00
_cell.angle_beta   90.00
_cell.angle_gamma   90.00
#
_symmetry.space_group_name_H-M   'P 1'
#
loop_
_entity.id
_entity.type
_entity.pdbx_description
1 polymer ?
#
loop_
_entity_poly.entity_id
_entity_poly.type
_entity_poly.pdbx_seq_one_letter_code
_entity_poly.pdbx_strand_id
1 'polypeptide(L)'
;MELGPEAEEEEIDVIWDENGTARYRLLKDHRIVDFDGHNIAWMDDDGFIYDYNGHYKAYYENGILRDPAGAVIGQGQDPAGPKPVLPNKGLIPEASIPEKPPTRPKVKKDNDSPKKPEASLLWSQKMLEEL
;
A
#
# COMPACT_ATOMS: atom_id res chain seq x y z
N MET A 1 -20.83 -23.33 -3.60
CA MET A 1 -19.47 -22.82 -3.42
C MET A 1 -19.43 -21.73 -2.36
N GLU A 2 -18.48 -21.82 -1.50
CA GLU A 2 -18.26 -20.83 -0.44
C GLU A 2 -17.60 -19.60 -1.02
N LEU A 3 -18.24 -18.47 -0.93
CA LEU A 3 -17.66 -17.20 -1.40
C LEU A 3 -17.32 -16.25 -0.27
N GLY A 4 -17.74 -16.59 0.91
CA GLY A 4 -17.60 -15.76 2.09
C GLY A 4 -16.49 -14.73 2.09
N PRO A 5 -15.55 -14.80 3.04
CA PRO A 5 -14.55 -13.74 3.20
C PRO A 5 -13.57 -13.60 2.04
N GLU A 6 -13.43 -14.62 1.19
CA GLU A 6 -12.46 -14.53 0.09
C GLU A 6 -12.75 -13.40 -0.89
N ALA A 7 -14.03 -13.04 -1.09
CA ALA A 7 -14.38 -11.98 -2.02
C ALA A 7 -13.83 -10.62 -1.55
N GLU A 8 -13.79 -10.38 -0.24
CA GLU A 8 -13.26 -9.13 0.33
C GLU A 8 -11.75 -9.15 0.48
N GLU A 9 -11.16 -10.34 0.47
CA GLU A 9 -9.72 -10.54 0.58
C GLU A 9 -9.06 -10.60 -0.77
N GLU A 10 -9.81 -10.43 -1.85
CA GLU A 10 -9.30 -10.45 -3.21
C GLU A 10 -8.29 -9.30 -3.40
N GLU A 11 -7.16 -9.62 -4.03
CA GLU A 11 -6.12 -8.65 -4.31
C GLU A 11 -6.44 -7.81 -5.52
N ILE A 12 -6.14 -6.51 -5.43
CA ILE A 12 -6.11 -5.66 -6.60
C ILE A 12 -4.67 -5.32 -6.99
N ASP A 13 -3.71 -5.45 -6.07
CA ASP A 13 -2.30 -5.31 -6.41
C ASP A 13 -1.42 -6.01 -5.37
N VAL A 14 -0.17 -6.28 -5.76
CA VAL A 14 0.91 -6.73 -4.88
C VAL A 14 2.01 -5.68 -4.98
N ILE A 15 2.69 -5.39 -3.89
CA ILE A 15 3.72 -4.37 -3.82
C ILE A 15 5.07 -5.01 -3.50
N TRP A 16 6.05 -4.79 -4.38
CA TRP A 16 7.44 -5.24 -4.22
C TRP A 16 8.32 -4.08 -3.78
N ASP A 17 9.23 -4.33 -2.88
CA ASP A 17 10.15 -3.32 -2.36
C ASP A 17 11.36 -3.08 -3.29
N GLU A 18 12.30 -2.26 -2.82
CA GLU A 18 13.52 -1.90 -3.55
C GLU A 18 14.39 -3.11 -3.89
N ASN A 19 14.28 -4.17 -3.12
CA ASN A 19 15.05 -5.40 -3.34
C ASN A 19 14.32 -6.41 -4.22
N GLY A 20 13.12 -6.07 -4.70
CA GLY A 20 12.31 -6.99 -5.48
C GLY A 20 11.59 -8.03 -4.64
N THR A 21 11.45 -7.80 -3.35
CA THR A 21 10.73 -8.70 -2.44
C THR A 21 9.28 -8.26 -2.33
N ALA A 22 8.33 -9.19 -2.52
CA ALA A 22 6.92 -8.90 -2.34
C ALA A 22 6.64 -8.65 -0.86
N ARG A 23 6.10 -7.47 -0.53
CA ARG A 23 5.93 -7.04 0.86
C ARG A 23 4.49 -6.87 1.28
N TYR A 24 3.64 -6.36 0.38
CA TYR A 24 2.26 -6.03 0.72
C TYR A 24 1.29 -6.51 -0.34
N ARG A 25 0.07 -6.72 0.11
CA ARG A 25 -1.09 -6.95 -0.74
C ARG A 25 -2.05 -5.78 -0.55
N LEU A 26 -2.49 -5.18 -1.65
CA LEU A 26 -3.59 -4.21 -1.63
C LEU A 26 -4.86 -4.99 -1.95
N LEU A 27 -5.79 -5.01 -1.01
CA LEU A 27 -7.01 -5.81 -1.14
C LEU A 27 -8.16 -4.98 -1.71
N LYS A 28 -9.18 -5.69 -2.16
CA LYS A 28 -10.36 -5.08 -2.78
C LYS A 28 -11.09 -4.11 -1.85
N ASP A 29 -11.05 -4.35 -0.55
CA ASP A 29 -11.64 -3.45 0.44
C ASP A 29 -10.70 -2.30 0.83
N HIS A 30 -9.61 -2.12 0.10
CA HIS A 30 -8.60 -1.08 0.29
C HIS A 30 -7.73 -1.25 1.53
N ARG A 31 -7.70 -2.45 2.11
CA ARG A 31 -6.71 -2.74 3.14
C ARG A 31 -5.36 -3.03 2.50
N ILE A 32 -4.31 -2.65 3.21
CA ILE A 32 -2.95 -3.06 2.87
C ILE A 32 -2.50 -4.01 3.97
N VAL A 33 -2.21 -5.24 3.56
CA VAL A 33 -1.80 -6.31 4.47
C VAL A 33 -0.45 -6.87 4.03
N ASP A 34 0.29 -7.45 4.97
CA ASP A 34 1.49 -8.20 4.60
C ASP A 34 1.12 -9.66 4.27
N PHE A 35 2.11 -10.47 3.92
CA PHE A 35 1.85 -11.87 3.55
C PHE A 35 1.61 -12.78 4.74
N ASP A 36 1.83 -12.29 5.96
CA ASP A 36 1.45 -12.99 7.19
C ASP A 36 0.01 -12.67 7.63
N GLY A 37 -0.65 -11.79 6.89
CA GLY A 37 -2.05 -11.44 7.15
C GLY A 37 -2.24 -10.28 8.12
N HIS A 38 -1.18 -9.58 8.50
CA HIS A 38 -1.29 -8.43 9.40
C HIS A 38 -1.87 -7.23 8.67
N ASN A 39 -2.80 -6.52 9.32
CA ASN A 39 -3.34 -5.28 8.79
C ASN A 39 -2.34 -4.14 9.03
N ILE A 40 -1.74 -3.64 7.96
CA ILE A 40 -0.70 -2.61 8.03
C ILE A 40 -1.30 -1.21 7.94
N ALA A 41 -2.23 -1.01 6.99
CA ALA A 41 -2.78 0.30 6.68
C ALA A 41 -4.05 0.15 5.84
N TRP A 42 -4.68 1.27 5.53
CA TRP A 42 -5.84 1.29 4.65
C TRP A 42 -5.78 2.51 3.72
N MET A 43 -6.38 2.38 2.56
CA MET A 43 -6.34 3.41 1.52
C MET A 43 -7.74 4.01 1.34
N ASP A 44 -7.82 5.34 1.21
CA ASP A 44 -9.08 5.98 0.89
C ASP A 44 -9.33 5.95 -0.63
N ASP A 45 -10.45 6.51 -1.05
CA ASP A 45 -10.84 6.47 -2.46
C ASP A 45 -9.95 7.33 -3.36
N ASP A 46 -9.16 8.22 -2.78
CA ASP A 46 -8.26 9.10 -3.52
C ASP A 46 -6.83 8.56 -3.58
N GLY A 47 -6.55 7.43 -2.95
CA GLY A 47 -5.23 6.82 -2.94
C GLY A 47 -4.37 7.17 -1.75
N PHE A 48 -4.86 7.98 -0.82
CA PHE A 48 -4.13 8.29 0.39
C PHE A 48 -4.21 7.15 1.38
N ILE A 49 -3.09 6.81 1.98
CA ILE A 49 -2.94 5.65 2.85
C ILE A 49 -2.67 6.12 4.28
N TYR A 50 -3.43 5.56 5.22
CA TYR A 50 -3.40 5.90 6.63
C TYR A 50 -3.17 4.66 7.46
N ASP A 51 -2.50 4.83 8.61
CA ASP A 51 -2.49 3.75 9.61
C ASP A 51 -3.82 3.75 10.39
N TYR A 52 -3.96 2.80 11.30
CA TYR A 52 -5.20 2.68 12.07
C TYR A 52 -5.30 3.65 13.24
N ASN A 53 -4.32 4.53 13.39
CA ASN A 53 -4.37 5.69 14.29
C ASN A 53 -4.73 6.97 13.56
N GLY A 54 -4.96 6.88 12.24
CA GLY A 54 -5.38 8.02 11.42
C GLY A 54 -4.23 8.85 10.87
N HIS A 55 -2.99 8.37 10.97
CA HIS A 55 -1.82 9.10 10.45
C HIS A 55 -1.63 8.82 8.96
N TYR A 56 -1.45 9.88 8.19
CA TYR A 56 -1.10 9.77 6.77
C TYR A 56 0.30 9.17 6.62
N LYS A 57 0.40 8.09 5.86
CA LYS A 57 1.64 7.33 5.70
C LYS A 57 2.16 7.27 4.27
N ALA A 58 1.27 7.24 3.29
CA ALA A 58 1.69 6.97 1.92
C ALA A 58 0.62 7.36 0.93
N TYR A 59 0.98 7.29 -0.35
CA TYR A 59 0.07 7.55 -1.46
C TYR A 59 0.29 6.49 -2.54
N TYR A 60 -0.81 5.95 -3.06
CA TYR A 60 -0.75 4.95 -4.12
C TYR A 60 -1.41 5.49 -5.37
N GLU A 61 -0.68 5.48 -6.47
CA GLU A 61 -1.18 5.91 -7.77
C GLU A 61 -0.41 5.22 -8.89
N ASN A 62 -1.11 4.79 -9.92
CA ASN A 62 -0.49 4.20 -11.12
C ASN A 62 0.43 3.02 -10.82
N GLY A 63 0.05 2.20 -9.86
CA GLY A 63 0.82 1.02 -9.49
C GLY A 63 2.11 1.35 -8.73
N ILE A 64 2.22 2.52 -8.13
CA ILE A 64 3.39 2.91 -7.34
C ILE A 64 2.96 3.39 -5.97
N LEU A 65 3.57 2.83 -4.95
CA LEU A 65 3.38 3.23 -3.56
C LEU A 65 4.48 4.22 -3.19
N ARG A 66 4.09 5.43 -2.75
CA ARG A 66 5.03 6.51 -2.44
C ARG A 66 4.86 6.98 -1.01
N ASP A 67 5.96 7.44 -0.42
CA ASP A 67 5.88 8.11 0.88
C ASP A 67 5.37 9.55 0.70
N PRO A 68 5.11 10.29 1.79
CA PRO A 68 4.60 11.66 1.68
C PRO A 68 5.52 12.64 0.95
N ALA A 69 6.81 12.33 0.84
CA ALA A 69 7.77 13.14 0.08
C ALA A 69 7.82 12.74 -1.40
N GLY A 70 7.09 11.71 -1.80
CA GLY A 70 7.04 11.24 -3.18
C GLY A 70 8.03 10.14 -3.52
N ALA A 71 8.90 9.74 -2.59
CA ALA A 71 9.85 8.66 -2.82
C ALA A 71 9.14 7.31 -2.87
N VAL A 72 9.66 6.40 -3.68
CA VAL A 72 9.00 5.12 -3.92
C VAL A 72 9.25 4.15 -2.76
N ILE A 73 8.16 3.66 -2.15
CA ILE A 73 8.22 2.59 -1.16
C ILE A 73 8.22 1.24 -1.87
N GLY A 74 7.43 1.12 -2.93
CA GLY A 74 7.35 -0.11 -3.68
C GLY A 74 6.62 0.03 -5.00
N GLN A 75 6.78 -0.98 -5.84
CA GLN A 75 6.12 -1.07 -7.14
C GLN A 75 5.02 -2.12 -7.12
N GLY A 76 3.91 -1.81 -7.77
CA GLY A 76 2.85 -2.78 -8.02
C GLY A 76 3.12 -3.63 -9.25
N GLN A 77 2.09 -4.30 -9.75
CA GLN A 77 2.21 -5.18 -10.91
C GLN A 77 2.43 -4.39 -12.21
N ASP A 78 1.83 -3.22 -12.32
CA ASP A 78 1.89 -2.39 -13.53
C ASP A 78 2.27 -0.94 -13.21
N PRO A 79 3.51 -0.68 -12.76
CA PRO A 79 3.91 0.67 -12.38
C PRO A 79 4.02 1.58 -13.60
N ALA A 80 3.51 2.80 -13.49
CA ALA A 80 3.55 3.79 -14.57
C ALA A 80 3.91 5.17 -14.03
N GLY A 81 4.45 6.02 -14.88
CA GLY A 81 4.83 7.37 -14.54
C GLY A 81 6.28 7.50 -14.07
N PRO A 82 6.68 8.68 -13.56
CA PRO A 82 8.05 8.90 -13.09
C PRO A 82 8.42 7.96 -11.96
N LYS A 83 9.58 7.31 -12.06
CA LYS A 83 10.02 6.33 -11.09
C LYS A 83 11.50 6.08 -11.21
N PRO A 84 12.15 5.59 -10.14
CA PRO A 84 13.54 5.13 -10.22
C PRO A 84 13.65 3.85 -11.05
N VAL A 85 14.87 3.39 -11.26
CA VAL A 85 15.07 2.06 -11.84
C VAL A 85 14.48 1.03 -10.90
N LEU A 86 13.63 0.16 -11.43
CA LEU A 86 12.92 -0.84 -10.64
C LEU A 86 13.65 -2.19 -10.73
N PRO A 87 13.79 -2.91 -9.62
CA PRO A 87 14.33 -4.26 -9.64
C PRO A 87 13.34 -5.23 -10.28
N ASN A 88 13.83 -6.40 -10.65
CA ASN A 88 12.97 -7.50 -11.05
C ASN A 88 12.08 -7.88 -9.88
N LYS A 89 10.82 -8.16 -10.17
CA LYS A 89 9.87 -8.60 -9.16
C LYS A 89 10.15 -10.05 -8.78
N GLY A 90 10.36 -10.30 -7.50
CA GLY A 90 10.50 -11.64 -6.98
C GLY A 90 9.17 -12.39 -6.95
N LEU A 91 9.25 -13.66 -6.59
CA LEU A 91 8.06 -14.50 -6.48
C LEU A 91 7.12 -13.96 -5.41
N ILE A 92 5.83 -14.10 -5.67
CA ILE A 92 4.79 -13.77 -4.68
C ILE A 92 4.71 -14.96 -3.72
N PRO A 93 4.99 -14.75 -2.42
CA PRO A 93 4.89 -15.83 -1.46
C PRO A 93 3.45 -16.25 -1.21
N GLU A 94 3.28 -17.41 -0.61
CA GLU A 94 1.97 -17.85 -0.16
C GLU A 94 1.47 -16.88 0.91
N ALA A 95 0.23 -16.43 0.77
CA ALA A 95 -0.36 -15.45 1.68
C ALA A 95 -1.21 -16.12 2.73
N SER A 96 -1.04 -15.70 3.98
CA SER A 96 -1.93 -16.08 5.07
C SER A 96 -3.26 -15.33 4.95
N ILE A 97 -4.32 -15.90 5.49
CA ILE A 97 -5.61 -15.23 5.56
C ILE A 97 -5.46 -13.97 6.41
N PRO A 98 -5.88 -12.80 5.91
CA PRO A 98 -5.76 -11.56 6.66
C PRO A 98 -6.53 -11.60 7.98
N GLU A 99 -5.96 -10.97 9.00
CA GLU A 99 -6.63 -10.79 10.27
C GLU A 99 -7.89 -9.95 10.10
N LYS A 100 -8.80 -10.04 11.06
CA LYS A 100 -9.98 -9.18 11.07
C LYS A 100 -9.52 -7.72 11.08
N PRO A 101 -10.07 -6.86 10.18
CA PRO A 101 -9.62 -5.47 10.11
C PRO A 101 -10.04 -4.67 11.33
N PRO A 102 -9.17 -3.79 11.84
CA PRO A 102 -9.57 -2.82 12.85
C PRO A 102 -10.55 -1.80 12.28
N THR A 103 -11.23 -1.10 13.15
CA THR A 103 -12.09 0.01 12.73
C THR A 103 -11.23 1.14 12.17
N ARG A 104 -11.60 1.64 11.00
CA ARG A 104 -10.88 2.76 10.38
C ARG A 104 -11.24 4.05 11.12
N PRO A 105 -10.23 4.84 11.53
CA PRO A 105 -10.50 6.13 12.16
C PRO A 105 -11.03 7.14 11.15
N LYS A 106 -11.73 8.14 11.62
CA LYS A 106 -12.10 9.28 10.79
C LYS A 106 -10.86 10.12 10.55
N VAL A 107 -10.65 10.50 9.31
CA VAL A 107 -9.54 11.36 8.91
C VAL A 107 -10.11 12.74 8.58
N LYS A 108 -9.50 13.78 9.15
CA LYS A 108 -9.92 15.15 8.90
C LYS A 108 -9.57 15.56 7.47
N LYS A 109 -10.56 16.11 6.79
CA LYS A 109 -10.41 16.62 5.42
C LYS A 109 -10.54 18.15 5.46
N ASP A 110 -9.61 18.80 6.14
CA ASP A 110 -9.56 20.25 6.27
C ASP A 110 -8.26 20.80 5.71
N ASN A 111 -7.79 21.96 6.19
CA ASN A 111 -6.57 22.59 5.71
C ASN A 111 -5.33 21.75 5.94
N ASP A 112 -5.40 20.79 6.86
CA ASP A 112 -4.31 19.86 7.16
C ASP A 112 -4.45 18.53 6.42
N SER A 113 -5.41 18.43 5.50
CA SER A 113 -5.57 17.23 4.69
C SER A 113 -4.32 16.95 3.89
N PRO A 114 -3.95 15.68 3.72
CA PRO A 114 -2.77 15.33 2.94
C PRO A 114 -2.92 15.79 1.49
N LYS A 115 -1.80 16.13 0.89
CA LYS A 115 -1.74 16.49 -0.52
C LYS A 115 -1.00 15.39 -1.27
N LYS A 116 -1.42 15.16 -2.51
CA LYS A 116 -0.75 14.22 -3.39
C LYS A 116 0.72 14.62 -3.50
N PRO A 117 1.66 13.71 -3.19
CA PRO A 117 3.08 14.02 -3.29
C PRO A 117 3.52 14.13 -4.75
N GLU A 118 4.54 14.94 -5.00
CA GLU A 118 5.17 14.98 -6.31
C GLU A 118 5.99 13.71 -6.52
N ALA A 119 5.89 13.12 -7.70
CA ALA A 119 6.59 11.89 -8.02
C ALA A 119 8.10 12.11 -8.02
N SER A 120 8.80 11.38 -7.17
CA SER A 120 10.25 11.40 -7.08
C SER A 120 10.85 10.20 -7.83
N LEU A 121 12.09 10.36 -8.27
CA LEU A 121 12.86 9.28 -8.87
C LEU A 121 13.73 8.54 -7.85
N LEU A 122 13.47 8.76 -6.56
CA LEU A 122 14.21 8.15 -5.46
C LEU A 122 13.40 7.06 -4.79
N TRP A 123 14.11 6.09 -4.21
CA TRP A 123 13.51 5.11 -3.32
C TRP A 123 13.43 5.65 -1.91
N SER A 124 12.33 5.38 -1.23
CA SER A 124 12.22 5.62 0.21
C SER A 124 13.09 4.60 0.94
N GLN A 125 13.71 5.01 2.02
CA GLN A 125 14.51 4.12 2.84
C GLN A 125 13.67 3.42 3.92
N LYS A 126 12.37 3.69 3.95
CA LYS A 126 11.47 3.17 4.98
C LYS A 126 10.27 2.45 4.34
N MET A 127 9.83 1.39 4.99
CA MET A 127 8.59 0.71 4.67
C MET A 127 7.42 1.38 5.39
N LEU A 128 6.18 0.98 5.06
CA LEU A 128 4.98 1.58 5.66
C LEU A 128 5.01 1.56 7.19
N GLU A 129 5.48 0.47 7.77
CA GLU A 129 5.49 0.29 9.20
C GLU A 129 6.48 1.22 9.92
N GLU A 130 7.45 1.74 9.17
CA GLU A 130 8.51 2.60 9.71
C GLU A 130 8.23 4.10 9.55
N LEU A 131 7.21 4.44 8.80
CA LEU A 131 6.87 5.83 8.50
C LEU A 131 6.12 6.53 9.64
#